data_f6d5d8d0422a253515f5b5b5f74ae147
#
_entry.id   f6d5d8d0422a253515f5b5b5f74ae147
#
_cell.length_a   1.000
_cell.length_b   1.000
_cell.length_c   1.000
_cell.angle_alpha   90.00
_cell.angle_beta   90.00
_cell.angle_gamma   90.00
#
_symmetry.space_group_name_H-M   'P 1'
#
loop_
_entity.id
_entity.type
_entity.pdbx_description
1 polymer ?
#
loop_
_entity_poly.entity_id
_entity_poly.type
_entity_poly.pdbx_seq_one_letter_code
_entity_poly.pdbx_strand_id
1 'polypeptide(L)'
;MFEAMPSHAFTIGKLADVANVTVETIRYYQRRGLIKEPLKKTGGFRSYDENHVQRLQFIKRAQELGFSLNDIEELLSLSQGINRERLREIIRIRLADIQQKIIQLESIASALKGLADCCKQTKLDDPCPIIAALAGEQLQEKPIIKKRISTKSKKTISHV
;
A
#
# COMPACT_ATOMS: atom_id res chain seq x y z
N MET A 1 -18.20 -0.96 -23.45
CA MET A 1 -19.46 -0.43 -23.99
C MET A 1 -20.00 0.47 -22.89
N PHE A 2 -19.77 1.78 -23.00
CA PHE A 2 -20.30 2.75 -22.02
C PHE A 2 -21.52 3.37 -22.69
N GLU A 3 -22.71 3.00 -22.19
CA GLU A 3 -23.95 3.62 -22.64
C GLU A 3 -23.96 5.10 -22.26
N ALA A 4 -24.38 5.92 -23.21
CA ALA A 4 -24.51 7.37 -23.07
C ALA A 4 -25.65 7.66 -22.07
N MET A 5 -25.31 7.93 -20.82
CA MET A 5 -26.23 8.51 -19.85
C MET A 5 -26.46 10.01 -20.15
N PRO A 6 -27.62 10.59 -19.80
CA PRO A 6 -27.94 11.98 -20.05
C PRO A 6 -26.87 12.89 -19.46
N SER A 7 -26.30 13.77 -20.30
CA SER A 7 -25.15 14.60 -19.99
C SER A 7 -25.48 15.67 -18.94
N HIS A 8 -25.30 15.36 -17.67
CA HIS A 8 -25.18 16.40 -16.66
C HIS A 8 -23.87 17.16 -16.89
N ALA A 9 -23.98 18.42 -17.20
CA ALA A 9 -22.83 19.30 -17.37
C ALA A 9 -22.34 19.77 -16.00
N PHE A 10 -21.12 19.36 -15.60
CA PHE A 10 -20.51 19.75 -14.34
C PHE A 10 -19.55 20.94 -14.55
N THR A 11 -19.53 21.87 -13.61
CA THR A 11 -18.39 22.77 -13.46
C THR A 11 -17.20 22.01 -12.85
N ILE A 12 -15.98 22.54 -12.95
CA ILE A 12 -14.80 21.91 -12.35
C ILE A 12 -14.96 21.71 -10.83
N GLY A 13 -15.60 22.68 -10.12
CA GLY A 13 -15.88 22.56 -8.69
C GLY A 13 -16.82 21.40 -8.41
N LYS A 14 -17.95 21.31 -9.16
CA LYS A 14 -18.90 20.23 -8.98
C LYS A 14 -18.32 18.85 -9.33
N LEU A 15 -17.46 18.80 -10.36
CA LEU A 15 -16.71 17.59 -10.70
C LEU A 15 -15.78 17.17 -9.57
N ALA A 16 -15.10 18.13 -8.94
CA ALA A 16 -14.22 17.90 -7.78
C ALA A 16 -15.00 17.30 -6.60
N ASP A 17 -16.16 17.86 -6.28
CA ASP A 17 -17.05 17.39 -5.21
C ASP A 17 -17.51 15.93 -5.46
N VAL A 18 -18.05 15.67 -6.67
CA VAL A 18 -18.57 14.35 -7.04
C VAL A 18 -17.48 13.28 -7.06
N ALA A 19 -16.28 13.62 -7.53
CA ALA A 19 -15.15 12.70 -7.56
C ALA A 19 -14.39 12.63 -6.23
N ASN A 20 -14.73 13.47 -5.25
CA ASN A 20 -14.05 13.60 -3.96
C ASN A 20 -12.54 13.82 -4.14
N VAL A 21 -12.21 14.87 -4.91
CA VAL A 21 -10.83 15.36 -5.16
C VAL A 21 -10.82 16.89 -5.14
N THR A 22 -9.64 17.51 -5.10
CA THR A 22 -9.54 18.98 -5.20
C THR A 22 -9.53 19.44 -6.66
N VAL A 23 -9.90 20.68 -6.89
CA VAL A 23 -9.79 21.32 -8.23
C VAL A 23 -8.34 21.31 -8.73
N GLU A 24 -7.37 21.53 -7.82
CA GLU A 24 -5.93 21.45 -8.13
C GLU A 24 -5.53 20.06 -8.62
N THR A 25 -6.09 19.01 -8.02
CA THR A 25 -5.86 17.63 -8.44
C THR A 25 -6.37 17.40 -9.86
N ILE A 26 -7.57 17.90 -10.19
CA ILE A 26 -8.11 17.80 -11.55
C ILE A 26 -7.21 18.54 -12.54
N ARG A 27 -6.79 19.77 -12.22
CA ARG A 27 -5.87 20.54 -13.07
C ARG A 27 -4.52 19.86 -13.23
N TYR A 28 -4.02 19.21 -12.19
CA TYR A 28 -2.80 18.41 -12.25
C TYR A 28 -2.96 17.24 -13.21
N TYR A 29 -4.05 16.48 -13.13
CA TYR A 29 -4.33 15.37 -14.04
C TYR A 29 -4.54 15.83 -15.48
N GLN A 30 -5.11 17.02 -15.69
CA GLN A 30 -5.22 17.63 -17.03
C GLN A 30 -3.84 17.95 -17.60
N ARG A 31 -2.95 18.58 -16.83
CA ARG A 31 -1.56 18.84 -17.25
C ARG A 31 -0.78 17.57 -17.57
N ARG A 32 -1.09 16.48 -16.88
CA ARG A 32 -0.50 15.15 -17.12
C ARG A 32 -1.14 14.38 -18.28
N GLY A 33 -2.18 14.93 -18.90
CA GLY A 33 -2.91 14.25 -19.99
C GLY A 33 -3.82 13.10 -19.53
N LEU A 34 -3.92 12.84 -18.21
CA LEU A 34 -4.78 11.80 -17.66
C LEU A 34 -6.26 12.10 -17.84
N ILE A 35 -6.63 13.38 -17.88
CA ILE A 35 -7.99 13.89 -18.10
C ILE A 35 -7.93 14.93 -19.21
N LYS A 36 -8.81 14.78 -20.21
CA LYS A 36 -8.93 15.78 -21.26
C LYS A 36 -9.54 17.06 -20.69
N GLU A 37 -8.94 18.19 -21.06
CA GLU A 37 -9.55 19.48 -20.76
C GLU A 37 -10.65 19.78 -21.76
N PRO A 38 -11.91 20.03 -21.33
CA PRO A 38 -12.99 20.35 -22.24
C PRO A 38 -12.75 21.70 -22.92
N LEU A 39 -13.17 21.81 -24.16
CA LEU A 39 -13.15 23.10 -24.87
C LEU A 39 -14.03 24.12 -24.15
N LYS A 40 -13.59 25.36 -24.09
CA LYS A 40 -14.44 26.45 -23.60
C LYS A 40 -15.59 26.65 -24.56
N LYS A 41 -16.82 26.58 -24.08
CA LYS A 41 -17.98 27.05 -24.84
C LYS A 41 -17.91 28.58 -24.95
N THR A 42 -18.31 29.12 -26.11
CA THR A 42 -18.30 30.57 -26.38
C THR A 42 -19.02 31.31 -25.26
N GLY A 43 -18.31 32.14 -24.48
CA GLY A 43 -18.85 32.95 -23.38
C GLY A 43 -19.12 32.22 -22.06
N GLY A 44 -18.69 30.94 -21.88
CA GLY A 44 -19.05 30.14 -20.72
C GLY A 44 -17.90 29.47 -19.99
N PHE A 45 -18.26 28.79 -18.89
CA PHE A 45 -17.36 27.91 -18.14
C PHE A 45 -17.12 26.61 -18.90
N ARG A 46 -15.94 25.96 -18.62
CA ARG A 46 -15.69 24.59 -19.11
C ARG A 46 -16.71 23.62 -18.53
N SER A 47 -17.29 22.82 -19.39
CA SER A 47 -18.32 21.84 -19.03
C SER A 47 -17.73 20.42 -19.06
N TYR A 48 -17.82 19.73 -17.96
CA TYR A 48 -17.38 18.34 -17.79
C TYR A 48 -18.60 17.42 -17.81
N ASP A 49 -18.44 16.23 -18.33
CA ASP A 49 -19.49 15.21 -18.42
C ASP A 49 -19.22 14.05 -17.47
N GLU A 50 -20.12 13.07 -17.48
CA GLU A 50 -20.04 11.86 -16.66
C GLU A 50 -18.77 11.03 -16.97
N ASN A 51 -18.25 11.08 -18.20
CA ASN A 51 -17.01 10.39 -18.55
C ASN A 51 -15.82 10.95 -17.76
N HIS A 52 -15.82 12.23 -17.45
CA HIS A 52 -14.79 12.84 -16.60
C HIS A 52 -14.89 12.35 -15.17
N VAL A 53 -16.11 12.18 -14.64
CA VAL A 53 -16.33 11.59 -13.31
C VAL A 53 -15.81 10.17 -13.26
N GLN A 54 -16.21 9.32 -14.21
CA GLN A 54 -15.78 7.92 -14.28
C GLN A 54 -14.26 7.80 -14.43
N ARG A 55 -13.65 8.68 -15.22
CA ARG A 55 -12.20 8.70 -15.41
C ARG A 55 -11.47 9.10 -14.13
N LEU A 56 -11.96 10.09 -13.38
CA LEU A 56 -11.41 10.46 -12.07
C LEU A 56 -11.53 9.34 -11.06
N GLN A 57 -12.69 8.69 -11.00
CA GLN A 57 -12.90 7.54 -10.12
C GLN A 57 -11.98 6.37 -10.48
N PHE A 58 -11.75 6.12 -11.76
CA PHE A 58 -10.80 5.10 -12.22
C PHE A 58 -9.39 5.42 -11.75
N ILE A 59 -8.91 6.66 -11.97
CA ILE A 59 -7.58 7.11 -11.53
C ILE A 59 -7.43 6.92 -10.02
N LYS A 60 -8.43 7.35 -9.25
CA LYS A 60 -8.41 7.24 -7.80
C LYS A 60 -8.34 5.80 -7.32
N ARG A 61 -9.19 4.91 -7.85
CA ARG A 61 -9.15 3.47 -7.51
C ARG A 61 -7.82 2.83 -7.86
N ALA A 62 -7.25 3.16 -9.01
CA ALA A 62 -5.94 2.65 -9.40
C ALA A 62 -4.84 3.13 -8.44
N GLN A 63 -4.88 4.40 -7.99
CA GLN A 63 -3.95 4.91 -6.96
C GLN A 63 -4.14 4.22 -5.60
N GLU A 64 -5.37 3.94 -5.19
CA GLU A 64 -5.67 3.18 -3.96
C GLU A 64 -5.10 1.76 -4.02
N LEU A 65 -5.09 1.14 -5.21
CA LEU A 65 -4.39 -0.12 -5.47
C LEU A 65 -2.87 0.05 -5.59
N GLY A 66 -2.38 1.30 -5.48
CA GLY A 66 -0.97 1.67 -5.46
C GLY A 66 -0.31 1.75 -6.83
N PHE A 67 -1.07 1.82 -7.94
CA PHE A 67 -0.50 2.14 -9.24
C PHE A 67 0.05 3.56 -9.25
N SER A 68 1.21 3.75 -9.88
CA SER A 68 1.76 5.08 -10.12
C SER A 68 0.95 5.81 -11.21
N LEU A 69 1.06 7.12 -11.27
CA LEU A 69 0.38 7.88 -12.34
C LEU A 69 0.87 7.50 -13.74
N ASN A 70 2.12 7.07 -13.88
CA ASN A 70 2.65 6.57 -15.15
C ASN A 70 1.99 5.24 -15.54
N ASP A 71 1.82 4.32 -14.59
CA ASP A 71 1.10 3.07 -14.83
C ASP A 71 -0.35 3.34 -15.23
N ILE A 72 -1.00 4.30 -14.56
CA ILE A 72 -2.37 4.69 -14.85
C ILE A 72 -2.49 5.31 -16.26
N GLU A 73 -1.54 6.14 -16.66
CA GLU A 73 -1.48 6.70 -18.01
C GLU A 73 -1.36 5.60 -19.06
N GLU A 74 -0.48 4.62 -18.82
CA GLU A 74 -0.35 3.45 -19.67
C GLU A 74 -1.63 2.61 -19.72
N LEU A 75 -2.26 2.33 -18.59
CA LEU A 75 -3.53 1.61 -18.48
C LEU A 75 -4.65 2.30 -19.28
N LEU A 76 -4.71 3.63 -19.21
CA LEU A 76 -5.71 4.43 -19.93
C LEU A 76 -5.45 4.48 -21.44
N SER A 77 -4.20 4.46 -21.88
CA SER A 77 -3.84 4.39 -23.30
C SER A 77 -4.16 3.00 -23.89
N LEU A 78 -3.92 1.95 -23.14
CA LEU A 78 -4.22 0.56 -23.54
C LEU A 78 -5.72 0.27 -23.62
N SER A 79 -6.56 1.03 -22.94
CA SER A 79 -8.03 0.85 -22.99
C SER A 79 -8.63 1.17 -24.37
N GLN A 80 -7.90 1.87 -25.24
CA GLN A 80 -8.32 2.20 -26.61
C GLN A 80 -7.88 1.17 -27.66
N GLY A 81 -6.91 0.30 -27.32
CA GLY A 81 -6.49 -0.81 -28.19
C GLY A 81 -5.86 -1.89 -27.32
N ILE A 82 -6.70 -2.82 -26.86
CA ILE A 82 -6.41 -3.72 -25.74
C ILE A 82 -5.20 -4.61 -26.03
N ASN A 83 -4.02 -4.18 -25.63
CA ASN A 83 -2.88 -5.08 -25.43
C ASN A 83 -3.01 -5.76 -24.04
N ARG A 84 -3.77 -6.87 -24.01
CA ARG A 84 -4.02 -7.63 -22.76
C ARG A 84 -2.73 -8.16 -22.14
N GLU A 85 -1.72 -8.40 -22.94
CA GLU A 85 -0.44 -8.92 -22.46
C GLU A 85 0.32 -7.86 -21.66
N ARG A 86 0.36 -6.63 -22.20
CA ARG A 86 0.97 -5.50 -21.48
C ARG A 86 0.23 -5.17 -20.20
N LEU A 87 -1.09 -5.23 -20.18
CA LEU A 87 -1.90 -5.06 -18.99
C LEU A 87 -1.57 -6.11 -17.91
N ARG A 88 -1.45 -7.38 -18.29
CA ARG A 88 -1.07 -8.46 -17.37
C ARG A 88 0.33 -8.24 -16.78
N GLU A 89 1.26 -7.75 -17.58
CA GLU A 89 2.62 -7.46 -17.12
C GLU A 89 2.65 -6.36 -16.06
N ILE A 90 1.94 -5.25 -16.28
CA ILE A 90 1.82 -4.15 -15.30
C ILE A 90 1.25 -4.68 -13.98
N ILE A 91 0.18 -5.48 -14.05
CA ILE A 91 -0.45 -6.09 -12.86
C ILE A 91 0.52 -7.06 -12.18
N ARG A 92 1.27 -7.87 -12.92
CA ARG A 92 2.24 -8.82 -12.38
C ARG A 92 3.36 -8.13 -11.62
N ILE A 93 3.91 -7.07 -12.18
CA ILE A 93 4.96 -6.25 -11.53
C ILE A 93 4.39 -5.67 -10.23
N ARG A 94 3.19 -5.09 -10.27
CA ARG A 94 2.57 -4.49 -9.09
C ARG A 94 2.29 -5.51 -7.99
N LEU A 95 1.85 -6.72 -8.36
CA LEU A 95 1.63 -7.81 -7.41
C LEU A 95 2.94 -8.23 -6.73
N ALA A 96 4.04 -8.31 -7.48
CA ALA A 96 5.36 -8.61 -6.92
C ALA A 96 5.82 -7.55 -5.90
N ASP A 97 5.63 -6.27 -6.21
CA ASP A 97 5.94 -5.16 -5.28
C ASP A 97 5.14 -5.25 -3.99
N ILE A 98 3.85 -5.57 -4.09
CA ILE A 98 2.97 -5.74 -2.93
C ILE A 98 3.44 -6.92 -2.08
N GLN A 99 3.75 -8.06 -2.69
CA GLN A 99 4.27 -9.23 -1.99
C GLN A 99 5.56 -8.92 -1.24
N GLN A 100 6.47 -8.20 -1.88
CA GLN A 100 7.73 -7.76 -1.25
C GLN A 100 7.47 -6.85 -0.03
N LYS A 101 6.52 -5.92 -0.13
CA LYS A 101 6.13 -5.07 0.99
C LYS A 101 5.49 -5.85 2.14
N ILE A 102 4.69 -6.87 1.84
CA ILE A 102 4.10 -7.75 2.87
C ILE A 102 5.21 -8.43 3.66
N ILE A 103 6.20 -9.04 2.99
CA ILE A 103 7.33 -9.69 3.64
C ILE A 103 8.10 -8.71 4.54
N GLN A 104 8.34 -7.49 4.06
CA GLN A 104 9.01 -6.45 4.85
C GLN A 104 8.20 -6.06 6.10
N LEU A 105 6.89 -5.88 5.95
CA LEU A 105 6.02 -5.53 7.07
C LEU A 105 5.91 -6.66 8.09
N GLU A 106 5.85 -7.91 7.66
CA GLU A 106 5.88 -9.09 8.53
C GLU A 106 7.19 -9.18 9.32
N SER A 107 8.31 -8.90 8.68
CA SER A 107 9.62 -8.85 9.34
C SER A 107 9.66 -7.77 10.42
N ILE A 108 9.19 -6.56 10.12
CA ILE A 108 9.09 -5.45 11.08
C ILE A 108 8.15 -5.82 12.24
N ALA A 109 6.98 -6.39 11.93
CA ALA A 109 6.03 -6.81 12.95
C ALA A 109 6.62 -7.89 13.88
N SER A 110 7.37 -8.82 13.33
CA SER A 110 8.07 -9.86 14.10
C SER A 110 9.13 -9.25 15.02
N ALA A 111 9.94 -8.33 14.52
CA ALA A 111 10.94 -7.62 15.32
C ALA A 111 10.32 -6.82 16.47
N LEU A 112 9.25 -6.07 16.18
CA LEU A 112 8.53 -5.30 17.21
C LEU A 112 7.88 -6.21 18.26
N LYS A 113 7.34 -7.36 17.85
CA LYS A 113 6.80 -8.35 18.78
C LYS A 113 7.88 -8.92 19.70
N GLY A 114 9.05 -9.26 19.16
CA GLY A 114 10.19 -9.69 19.96
C GLY A 114 10.63 -8.66 20.99
N LEU A 115 10.69 -7.37 20.62
CA LEU A 115 10.99 -6.29 21.54
C LEU A 115 9.92 -6.14 22.64
N ALA A 116 8.63 -6.24 22.29
CA ALA A 116 7.54 -6.17 23.24
C ALA A 116 7.56 -7.33 24.24
N ASP A 117 7.88 -8.54 23.79
CA ASP A 117 7.98 -9.72 24.67
C ASP A 117 9.23 -9.65 25.58
N CYS A 118 10.34 -9.11 25.09
CA CYS A 118 11.53 -8.83 25.91
C CYS A 118 11.21 -7.82 27.03
N CYS A 119 10.44 -6.78 26.72
CA CYS A 119 10.02 -5.76 27.68
C CYS A 119 9.16 -6.32 28.82
N LYS A 120 8.34 -7.35 28.57
CA LYS A 120 7.53 -8.03 29.63
C LYS A 120 8.38 -8.82 30.62
N GLN A 121 9.57 -9.25 30.22
CA GLN A 121 10.50 -10.05 31.05
C GLN A 121 11.51 -9.20 31.82
N THR A 122 11.57 -7.90 31.52
CA THR A 122 12.51 -6.95 32.12
C THR A 122 11.91 -6.39 33.42
N LYS A 123 12.71 -6.27 34.48
CA LYS A 123 12.27 -5.67 35.74
C LYS A 123 12.12 -4.16 35.60
N LEU A 124 11.27 -3.54 36.44
CA LEU A 124 10.99 -2.09 36.39
C LEU A 124 12.24 -1.20 36.51
N ASP A 125 13.29 -1.67 37.12
CA ASP A 125 14.54 -0.93 37.34
C ASP A 125 15.58 -1.13 36.23
N ASP A 126 15.34 -2.05 35.29
CA ASP A 126 16.24 -2.28 34.14
C ASP A 126 15.92 -1.32 32.96
N PRO A 127 16.93 -0.88 32.19
CA PRO A 127 16.69 -0.03 31.02
C PRO A 127 15.77 -0.71 30.02
N CYS A 128 14.82 0.06 29.48
CA CYS A 128 13.83 -0.45 28.55
C CYS A 128 14.48 -0.99 27.26
N PRO A 129 14.34 -2.29 26.94
CA PRO A 129 14.97 -2.89 25.76
C PRO A 129 14.57 -2.24 24.45
N ILE A 130 13.35 -1.70 24.36
CA ILE A 130 12.83 -1.00 23.18
C ILE A 130 13.60 0.30 22.97
N ILE A 131 13.83 1.07 24.05
CA ILE A 131 14.55 2.35 23.96
C ILE A 131 16.02 2.08 23.59
N ALA A 132 16.66 1.08 24.21
CA ALA A 132 18.04 0.70 23.91
C ALA A 132 18.20 0.27 22.43
N ALA A 133 17.28 -0.54 21.92
CA ALA A 133 17.29 -0.97 20.52
C ALA A 133 17.10 0.20 19.53
N LEU A 134 16.22 1.14 19.84
CA LEU A 134 16.00 2.34 19.02
C LEU A 134 17.14 3.35 19.10
N ALA A 135 17.86 3.38 20.23
CA ALA A 135 19.07 4.19 20.40
C ALA A 135 20.30 3.58 19.70
N GLY A 136 20.20 2.39 19.12
CA GLY A 136 21.31 1.69 18.47
C GLY A 136 22.26 1.02 19.46
N GLU A 137 21.89 0.91 20.71
CA GLU A 137 22.66 0.20 21.73
C GLU A 137 22.49 -1.31 21.51
N GLN A 138 23.62 -2.03 21.39
CA GLN A 138 23.57 -3.50 21.27
C GLN A 138 23.03 -4.08 22.57
N LEU A 139 21.84 -4.71 22.50
CA LEU A 139 21.32 -5.51 23.59
C LEU A 139 22.33 -6.64 23.88
N GLN A 140 23.01 -6.56 25.02
CA GLN A 140 23.85 -7.66 25.48
C GLN A 140 22.93 -8.86 25.74
N GLU A 141 23.01 -9.86 24.88
CA GLU A 141 22.37 -11.16 25.11
C GLU A 141 22.91 -11.73 26.44
N LYS A 142 22.14 -11.65 27.50
CA LYS A 142 22.42 -12.43 28.70
C LYS A 142 22.35 -13.90 28.29
N PRO A 143 23.41 -14.70 28.51
CA PRO A 143 23.43 -16.10 28.12
C PRO A 143 22.27 -16.84 28.80
N ILE A 144 21.40 -17.44 28.00
CA ILE A 144 20.34 -18.32 28.48
C ILE A 144 21.03 -19.52 29.14
N ILE A 145 21.02 -19.57 30.47
CA ILE A 145 21.49 -20.70 31.22
C ILE A 145 20.59 -21.89 30.88
N LYS A 146 21.03 -22.73 29.95
CA LYS A 146 20.41 -24.02 29.68
C LYS A 146 20.38 -24.82 30.96
N LYS A 147 19.23 -24.91 31.66
CA LYS A 147 19.02 -25.85 32.74
C LYS A 147 19.36 -27.25 32.21
N ARG A 148 20.48 -27.80 32.69
CA ARG A 148 20.86 -29.18 32.50
C ARG A 148 19.73 -30.05 33.04
N ILE A 149 19.02 -30.73 32.11
CA ILE A 149 18.10 -31.81 32.46
C ILE A 149 19.00 -32.96 32.98
N SER A 150 18.99 -33.17 34.29
CA SER A 150 19.66 -34.29 34.93
C SER A 150 18.86 -35.57 34.61
N THR A 151 19.31 -36.33 33.63
CA THR A 151 18.80 -37.69 33.38
C THR A 151 19.34 -38.57 34.47
N LYS A 152 18.50 -38.90 35.48
CA LYS A 152 18.74 -39.98 36.40
C LYS A 152 18.69 -41.31 35.64
N SER A 153 19.87 -41.92 35.43
CA SER A 153 20.04 -43.27 34.94
C SER A 153 19.49 -44.28 35.96
N LYS A 154 18.38 -44.94 35.62
CA LYS A 154 17.93 -46.10 36.40
C LYS A 154 18.81 -47.31 36.03
N LYS A 155 19.59 -47.73 37.01
CA LYS A 155 20.40 -48.93 37.02
C LYS A 155 19.45 -50.12 37.17
N THR A 156 19.25 -50.89 36.10
CA THR A 156 18.52 -52.13 36.16
C THR A 156 19.51 -53.25 36.61
N ILE A 157 19.22 -53.80 37.77
CA ILE A 157 19.94 -54.97 38.30
C ILE A 157 19.30 -56.24 37.67
N SER A 158 20.05 -56.95 36.90
CA SER A 158 19.71 -58.34 36.52
C SER A 158 20.12 -59.30 37.61
N HIS A 159 19.21 -60.12 38.05
CA HIS A 159 19.50 -61.34 38.81
C HIS A 159 18.88 -62.52 38.10
N VAL A 160 19.75 -63.52 37.82
CA VAL A 160 19.57 -64.92 37.48
C VAL A 160 18.92 -65.26 36.16
#